data_3d3a9cd90a11ed509f8b21af47740ef7
#
_entry.id   3d3a9cd90a11ed509f8b21af47740ef7
#
_cell.length_a   1.000
_cell.length_b   1.000
_cell.length_c   1.000
_cell.angle_alpha   90.00
_cell.angle_beta   90.00
_cell.angle_gamma   90.00
#
_symmetry.space_group_name_H-M   'P 1'
#
loop_
_entity.id
_entity.type
_entity.pdbx_description
1 polymer ?
#
loop_
_entity_poly.entity_id
_entity_poly.type
_entity_poly.pdbx_seq_one_letter_code
_entity_poly.pdbx_strand_id
1 'polypeptide(L)'
;SRATVRQALNILEEKGLIQKQKGRGSVVIASSKLNFPISGLTSYKELQASLGFESITHVVVFEKLIIDQELASQTLFKKGTAVWHILRTRQIDGKAVVLDRDFIKYAIAPDMTREVVADSLYHYLENQLNVDISFAQKEITIDFVNDQDKALLDLNPLDRHVVSVKSHVFLNDATIFQYTDSRHQVDKFQFTEFARRQKR
;
A
#
# COMPACT_ATOMS: atom_id res chain seq x y z
N SER A 1 -27.45 16.49 13.00
CA SER A 1 -27.90 17.84 12.59
C SER A 1 -27.77 18.03 11.08
N ARG A 2 -28.42 19.05 10.51
CA ARG A 2 -28.25 19.38 9.07
C ARG A 2 -26.78 19.69 8.71
N ALA A 3 -26.04 20.26 9.63
CA ALA A 3 -24.61 20.54 9.45
C ALA A 3 -23.79 19.25 9.32
N THR A 4 -24.05 18.26 10.16
CA THR A 4 -23.38 16.94 10.12
C THR A 4 -23.66 16.21 8.81
N VAL A 5 -24.92 16.21 8.35
CA VAL A 5 -25.27 15.60 7.05
C VAL A 5 -24.57 16.30 5.89
N ARG A 6 -24.50 17.64 5.92
CA ARG A 6 -23.80 18.41 4.88
C ARG A 6 -22.31 18.10 4.86
N GLN A 7 -21.67 17.97 6.04
CA GLN A 7 -20.27 17.61 6.15
C GLN A 7 -20.01 16.19 5.64
N ALA A 8 -20.85 15.23 5.99
CA ALA A 8 -20.75 13.86 5.49
C ALA A 8 -20.89 13.80 3.96
N LEU A 9 -21.86 14.53 3.39
CA LEU A 9 -22.02 14.63 1.94
C LEU A 9 -20.84 15.35 1.25
N ASN A 10 -20.18 16.30 1.91
CA ASN A 10 -18.95 16.90 1.37
C ASN A 10 -17.83 15.87 1.28
N ILE A 11 -17.61 15.10 2.35
CA ILE A 11 -16.59 14.04 2.39
C ILE A 11 -16.86 12.99 1.29
N LEU A 12 -18.11 12.57 1.12
CA LEU A 12 -18.48 11.62 0.07
C LEU A 12 -18.26 12.19 -1.34
N GLU A 13 -18.54 13.50 -1.52
CA GLU A 13 -18.31 14.18 -2.78
C GLU A 13 -16.81 14.35 -3.09
N GLU A 14 -15.99 14.70 -2.10
CA GLU A 14 -14.51 14.78 -2.23
C GLU A 14 -13.90 13.43 -2.58
N LYS A 15 -14.43 12.36 -1.99
CA LYS A 15 -14.03 10.97 -2.32
C LYS A 15 -14.57 10.46 -3.66
N GLY A 16 -15.34 11.25 -4.40
CA GLY A 16 -15.90 10.85 -5.71
C GLY A 16 -17.03 9.82 -5.64
N LEU A 17 -17.60 9.58 -4.46
CA LEU A 17 -18.67 8.60 -4.26
C LEU A 17 -20.03 9.16 -4.66
N ILE A 18 -20.20 10.47 -4.58
CA ILE A 18 -21.41 11.19 -4.99
C ILE A 18 -21.07 12.44 -5.79
N GLN A 19 -22.01 12.89 -6.61
CA GLN A 19 -22.02 14.21 -7.27
C GLN A 19 -23.23 15.00 -6.78
N LYS A 20 -23.00 16.18 -6.18
CA LYS A 20 -24.08 17.09 -5.81
C LYS A 20 -24.59 17.82 -7.04
N GLN A 21 -25.91 17.86 -7.20
CA GLN A 21 -26.58 18.62 -8.24
C GLN A 21 -27.46 19.69 -7.57
N LYS A 22 -27.21 20.96 -7.91
CA LYS A 22 -27.97 22.08 -7.37
C LYS A 22 -29.47 21.92 -7.68
N GLY A 23 -30.30 21.88 -6.64
CA GLY A 23 -31.75 21.71 -6.75
C GLY A 23 -32.26 20.29 -6.99
N ARG A 24 -31.37 19.30 -7.17
CA ARG A 24 -31.72 17.90 -7.45
C ARG A 24 -31.19 16.87 -6.43
N GLY A 25 -30.42 17.34 -5.45
CA GLY A 25 -29.81 16.46 -4.43
C GLY A 25 -28.45 15.91 -4.81
N SER A 26 -28.14 14.70 -4.36
CA SER A 26 -26.86 14.03 -4.61
C SER A 26 -27.10 12.72 -5.36
N VAL A 27 -26.33 12.51 -6.41
CA VAL A 27 -26.35 11.28 -7.21
C VAL A 27 -25.14 10.43 -6.84
N VAL A 28 -25.35 9.13 -6.60
CA VAL A 28 -24.27 8.18 -6.36
C VAL A 28 -23.53 7.91 -7.67
N ILE A 29 -22.20 8.05 -7.63
CA ILE A 29 -21.33 7.70 -8.75
C ILE A 29 -21.04 6.21 -8.62
N ALA A 30 -21.50 5.39 -9.56
CA ALA A 30 -21.20 3.97 -9.58
C ALA A 30 -19.69 3.77 -9.78
N SER A 31 -19.00 3.22 -8.76
CA SER A 31 -17.63 2.74 -8.91
C SER A 31 -17.70 1.23 -9.11
N SER A 32 -17.41 0.76 -10.30
CA SER A 32 -17.29 -0.67 -10.58
C SER A 32 -15.82 -1.05 -10.58
N LYS A 33 -15.50 -2.11 -9.84
CA LYS A 33 -14.26 -2.91 -9.80
C LYS A 33 -13.25 -2.57 -8.70
N LEU A 34 -12.52 -3.64 -8.33
CA LEU A 34 -11.39 -3.69 -7.42
C LEU A 34 -10.34 -2.61 -7.77
N ASN A 35 -10.43 -1.47 -7.13
CA ASN A 35 -9.43 -0.41 -7.29
C ASN A 35 -8.47 -0.47 -6.12
N PHE A 36 -7.18 -0.70 -6.38
CA PHE A 36 -6.16 -0.46 -5.37
C PHE A 36 -6.09 1.05 -5.12
N PRO A 37 -6.51 1.56 -3.92
CA PRO A 37 -6.47 2.98 -3.65
C PRO A 37 -5.02 3.41 -3.44
N ILE A 38 -4.38 3.89 -4.50
CA ILE A 38 -3.02 4.43 -4.40
C ILE A 38 -3.04 5.80 -3.74
N SER A 39 -4.12 6.55 -3.87
CA SER A 39 -4.31 7.88 -3.27
C SER A 39 -4.49 7.88 -1.74
N GLY A 40 -4.65 6.69 -1.10
CA GLY A 40 -4.73 6.55 0.35
C GLY A 40 -3.57 5.76 0.93
N LEU A 41 -3.27 5.95 2.21
CA LEU A 41 -2.39 5.09 2.97
C LEU A 41 -3.26 4.06 3.71
N THR A 42 -3.50 2.94 3.06
CA THR A 42 -4.39 1.88 3.54
C THR A 42 -3.58 0.60 3.66
N SER A 43 -3.72 -0.11 4.76
CA SER A 43 -3.10 -1.42 4.93
C SER A 43 -3.70 -2.44 3.94
N TYR A 44 -2.93 -3.47 3.60
CA TYR A 44 -3.43 -4.53 2.72
C TYR A 44 -4.67 -5.24 3.30
N LYS A 45 -4.74 -5.41 4.63
CA LYS A 45 -5.88 -6.04 5.32
C LYS A 45 -7.15 -5.16 5.26
N GLU A 46 -7.00 -3.84 5.41
CA GLU A 46 -8.10 -2.89 5.22
C GLU A 46 -8.58 -2.89 3.78
N LEU A 47 -7.65 -3.00 2.83
CA LEU A 47 -7.97 -3.13 1.41
C LEU A 47 -8.78 -4.39 1.14
N GLN A 48 -8.36 -5.55 1.67
CA GLN A 48 -9.12 -6.80 1.57
C GLN A 48 -10.55 -6.64 2.11
N ALA A 49 -10.68 -6.07 3.32
CA ALA A 49 -11.97 -5.86 3.95
C ALA A 49 -12.87 -4.92 3.11
N SER A 50 -12.31 -3.85 2.55
CA SER A 50 -13.06 -2.86 1.77
C SER A 50 -13.50 -3.37 0.40
N LEU A 51 -12.71 -4.24 -0.21
CA LEU A 51 -12.95 -4.78 -1.55
C LEU A 51 -13.62 -6.16 -1.56
N GLY A 52 -13.69 -6.82 -0.38
CA GLY A 52 -14.38 -8.09 -0.22
C GLY A 52 -13.70 -9.28 -0.92
N PHE A 53 -12.37 -9.25 -1.09
CA PHE A 53 -11.63 -10.39 -1.63
C PHE A 53 -10.84 -11.11 -0.54
N GLU A 54 -10.61 -12.40 -0.74
CA GLU A 54 -9.75 -13.20 0.14
C GLU A 54 -8.34 -13.28 -0.42
N SER A 55 -7.35 -13.15 0.46
CA SER A 55 -5.97 -13.42 0.10
C SER A 55 -5.20 -14.05 1.26
N ILE A 56 -4.18 -14.82 0.92
CA ILE A 56 -3.26 -15.45 1.86
C ILE A 56 -1.90 -14.76 1.75
N THR A 57 -1.35 -14.36 2.89
CA THR A 57 0.00 -13.79 2.96
C THR A 57 1.01 -14.85 3.35
N HIS A 58 2.05 -15.03 2.53
CA HIS A 58 3.19 -15.87 2.87
C HIS A 58 4.42 -14.99 3.12
N VAL A 59 4.99 -15.11 4.31
CA VAL A 59 6.26 -14.43 4.65
C VAL A 59 7.41 -15.28 4.11
N VAL A 60 8.11 -14.77 3.11
CA VAL A 60 9.27 -15.43 2.50
C VAL A 60 10.53 -15.11 3.31
N VAL A 61 10.80 -13.82 3.55
CA VAL A 61 11.93 -13.33 4.33
C VAL A 61 11.43 -12.48 5.48
N PHE A 62 12.04 -12.66 6.65
CA PHE A 62 11.89 -11.78 7.81
C PHE A 62 13.21 -11.80 8.57
N GLU A 63 13.99 -10.75 8.42
CA GLU A 63 15.34 -10.68 8.99
C GLU A 63 15.72 -9.24 9.35
N LYS A 64 16.66 -9.09 10.24
CA LYS A 64 17.28 -7.80 10.54
C LYS A 64 18.43 -7.55 9.56
N LEU A 65 18.42 -6.37 8.93
CA LEU A 65 19.40 -5.94 7.95
C LEU A 65 20.00 -4.58 8.34
N ILE A 66 21.22 -4.33 7.91
CA ILE A 66 21.86 -3.01 7.99
C ILE A 66 21.88 -2.40 6.59
N ILE A 67 21.34 -1.20 6.45
CA ILE A 67 21.29 -0.47 5.19
C ILE A 67 22.71 -0.17 4.69
N ASP A 68 23.03 -0.67 3.53
CA ASP A 68 24.24 -0.36 2.79
C ASP A 68 24.11 0.90 1.92
N GLN A 69 25.07 1.17 1.04
CA GLN A 69 25.05 2.35 0.17
C GLN A 69 24.00 2.25 -0.94
N GLU A 70 23.75 1.07 -1.47
CA GLU A 70 22.80 0.83 -2.53
C GLU A 70 21.35 0.99 -2.01
N LEU A 71 21.03 0.31 -0.92
CA LEU A 71 19.73 0.41 -0.26
C LEU A 71 19.46 1.82 0.26
N ALA A 72 20.49 2.55 0.72
CA ALA A 72 20.33 3.94 1.14
C ALA A 72 19.81 4.85 0.02
N SER A 73 20.23 4.61 -1.22
CA SER A 73 19.77 5.38 -2.38
C SER A 73 18.31 5.10 -2.76
N GLN A 74 17.83 3.88 -2.50
CA GLN A 74 16.46 3.44 -2.82
C GLN A 74 15.47 3.80 -1.71
N THR A 75 15.89 3.59 -0.46
CA THR A 75 14.99 3.67 0.71
C THR A 75 14.95 5.04 1.38
N LEU A 76 15.85 5.94 1.03
CA LEU A 76 16.12 7.22 1.70
C LEU A 76 16.54 7.05 3.19
N PHE A 77 16.87 5.84 3.62
CA PHE A 77 17.47 5.62 4.93
C PHE A 77 18.97 5.94 4.90
N LYS A 78 19.48 6.38 6.03
CA LYS A 78 20.93 6.58 6.16
C LYS A 78 21.64 5.22 6.14
N LYS A 79 22.79 5.16 5.44
CA LYS A 79 23.69 4.00 5.54
C LYS A 79 24.00 3.69 7.00
N GLY A 80 23.98 2.42 7.35
CA GLY A 80 24.17 1.93 8.73
C GLY A 80 22.90 1.87 9.56
N THR A 81 21.74 2.32 9.03
CA THR A 81 20.45 2.16 9.72
C THR A 81 20.08 0.68 9.81
N ALA A 82 19.74 0.19 11.02
CA ALA A 82 19.18 -1.13 11.20
C ALA A 82 17.70 -1.13 10.81
N VAL A 83 17.30 -2.12 10.01
CA VAL A 83 15.93 -2.29 9.53
C VAL A 83 15.48 -3.74 9.63
N TRP A 84 14.19 -3.95 9.67
CA TRP A 84 13.57 -5.20 9.27
C TRP A 84 13.48 -5.25 7.75
N HIS A 85 14.03 -6.28 7.13
CA HIS A 85 13.80 -6.66 5.74
C HIS A 85 12.73 -7.74 5.71
N ILE A 86 11.63 -7.45 5.04
CA ILE A 86 10.45 -8.30 4.97
C ILE A 86 10.11 -8.53 3.50
N LEU A 87 10.01 -9.79 3.12
CA LEU A 87 9.55 -10.19 1.79
C LEU A 87 8.33 -11.07 1.93
N ARG A 88 7.23 -10.69 1.28
CA ARG A 88 5.95 -11.39 1.36
C ARG A 88 5.32 -11.56 0.00
N THR A 89 4.71 -12.71 -0.24
CA THR A 89 3.79 -12.88 -1.37
C THR A 89 2.35 -12.81 -0.92
N ARG A 90 1.48 -12.28 -1.78
CA ARG A 90 0.03 -12.27 -1.59
C ARG A 90 -0.59 -13.16 -2.65
N GLN A 91 -1.29 -14.19 -2.18
CA GLN A 91 -2.04 -15.10 -3.04
C GLN A 91 -3.50 -14.66 -3.08
N ILE A 92 -4.03 -14.51 -4.29
CA ILE A 92 -5.45 -14.28 -4.58
C ILE A 92 -5.89 -15.40 -5.52
N ASP A 93 -6.98 -16.08 -5.21
CA ASP A 93 -7.47 -17.22 -5.97
C ASP A 93 -6.39 -18.31 -6.17
N GLY A 94 -5.58 -18.55 -5.14
CA GLY A 94 -4.51 -19.55 -5.13
C GLY A 94 -3.25 -19.19 -5.92
N LYS A 95 -3.16 -17.98 -6.49
CA LYS A 95 -1.99 -17.49 -7.25
C LYS A 95 -1.28 -16.37 -6.52
N ALA A 96 0.05 -16.43 -6.44
CA ALA A 96 0.87 -15.34 -5.94
C ALA A 96 0.92 -14.21 -6.97
N VAL A 97 0.16 -13.14 -6.72
CA VAL A 97 -0.03 -12.02 -7.66
C VAL A 97 0.62 -10.72 -7.24
N VAL A 98 1.03 -10.63 -5.97
CA VAL A 98 1.76 -9.47 -5.41
C VAL A 98 2.98 -9.96 -4.64
N LEU A 99 4.10 -9.28 -4.82
CA LEU A 99 5.34 -9.45 -4.07
C LEU A 99 5.67 -8.13 -3.37
N ASP A 100 5.52 -8.10 -2.04
CA ASP A 100 5.84 -6.95 -1.20
C ASP A 100 7.25 -7.11 -0.61
N ARG A 101 8.10 -6.12 -0.82
CA ARG A 101 9.39 -5.97 -0.14
C ARG A 101 9.34 -4.72 0.72
N ASP A 102 9.43 -4.91 2.04
CA ASP A 102 9.41 -3.83 3.02
C ASP A 102 10.76 -3.71 3.72
N PHE A 103 11.16 -2.45 3.98
CA PHE A 103 12.24 -2.11 4.90
C PHE A 103 11.66 -1.17 5.96
N ILE A 104 11.68 -1.61 7.22
CA ILE A 104 11.11 -0.86 8.35
C ILE A 104 12.22 -0.60 9.36
N LYS A 105 12.38 0.64 9.80
CA LYS A 105 13.36 0.96 10.83
C LYS A 105 13.19 0.07 12.05
N TYR A 106 14.23 -0.68 12.40
CA TYR A 106 14.24 -1.62 13.53
C TYR A 106 13.85 -0.93 14.85
N ALA A 107 14.30 0.31 15.06
CA ALA A 107 14.03 1.08 16.28
C ALA A 107 12.52 1.38 16.50
N ILE A 108 11.69 1.32 15.45
CA ILE A 108 10.23 1.56 15.57
C ILE A 108 9.51 0.34 16.16
N ALA A 109 9.96 -0.86 15.83
CA ALA A 109 9.30 -2.10 16.22
C ALA A 109 10.35 -3.20 16.50
N PRO A 110 11.17 -3.08 17.56
CA PRO A 110 12.27 -4.01 17.83
C PRO A 110 11.78 -5.44 18.10
N ASP A 111 10.59 -5.59 18.67
CA ASP A 111 9.99 -6.88 19.05
C ASP A 111 9.01 -7.43 18.00
N MET A 112 9.08 -6.94 16.76
CA MET A 112 8.26 -7.44 15.66
C MET A 112 8.54 -8.92 15.42
N THR A 113 7.48 -9.70 15.21
CA THR A 113 7.57 -11.14 14.94
C THR A 113 7.07 -11.51 13.54
N ARG A 114 7.40 -12.73 13.10
CA ARG A 114 6.97 -13.25 11.81
C ARG A 114 5.44 -13.36 11.71
N GLU A 115 4.77 -13.68 12.80
CA GLU A 115 3.30 -13.80 12.91
C GLU A 115 2.63 -12.45 12.69
N VAL A 116 3.15 -11.39 13.31
CA VAL A 116 2.70 -10.01 13.10
C VAL A 116 2.79 -9.61 11.63
N VAL A 117 3.93 -9.92 11.00
CA VAL A 117 4.20 -9.60 9.59
C VAL A 117 3.29 -10.38 8.65
N ALA A 118 2.90 -11.61 9.01
CA ALA A 118 1.97 -12.43 8.24
C ALA A 118 0.53 -11.92 8.32
N ASP A 119 0.13 -11.28 9.42
CA ASP A 119 -1.24 -10.77 9.60
C ASP A 119 -1.38 -9.32 9.11
N SER A 120 -1.17 -8.34 9.97
CA SER A 120 -1.35 -6.93 9.64
C SER A 120 -0.31 -6.05 10.31
N LEU A 121 0.66 -5.64 9.50
CA LEU A 121 1.76 -4.80 9.94
C LEU A 121 1.28 -3.45 10.50
N TYR A 122 0.37 -2.76 9.79
CA TYR A 122 -0.14 -1.46 10.25
C TYR A 122 -1.00 -1.57 11.49
N HIS A 123 -1.83 -2.61 11.61
CA HIS A 123 -2.58 -2.86 12.83
C HIS A 123 -1.66 -3.00 14.06
N TYR A 124 -0.55 -3.72 13.91
CA TYR A 124 0.45 -3.86 14.97
C TYR A 124 1.13 -2.52 15.29
N LEU A 125 1.61 -1.81 14.27
CA LEU A 125 2.30 -0.54 14.46
C LEU A 125 1.40 0.52 15.12
N GLU A 126 0.18 0.69 14.64
CA GLU A 126 -0.74 1.73 15.11
C GLU A 126 -1.43 1.34 16.43
N ASN A 127 -1.95 0.11 16.55
CA ASN A 127 -2.79 -0.26 17.69
C ASN A 127 -2.04 -0.89 18.87
N GLN A 128 -0.87 -1.49 18.65
CA GLN A 128 -0.07 -2.07 19.72
C GLN A 128 1.11 -1.18 20.10
N LEU A 129 1.77 -0.55 19.14
CA LEU A 129 2.92 0.32 19.39
C LEU A 129 2.59 1.81 19.38
N ASN A 130 1.34 2.20 19.08
CA ASN A 130 0.89 3.59 18.99
C ASN A 130 1.77 4.43 18.05
N VAL A 131 2.23 3.85 16.94
CA VAL A 131 2.99 4.55 15.91
C VAL A 131 2.03 5.44 15.10
N ASP A 132 2.29 6.73 15.07
CA ASP A 132 1.47 7.71 14.34
C ASP A 132 1.90 7.78 12.88
N ILE A 133 1.36 6.87 12.05
CA ILE A 133 1.60 6.80 10.61
C ILE A 133 0.81 7.90 9.92
N SER A 134 1.47 8.83 9.22
CA SER A 134 0.84 10.05 8.73
C SER A 134 0.61 10.07 7.22
N PHE A 135 1.67 9.97 6.42
CA PHE A 135 1.56 10.06 4.97
C PHE A 135 2.60 9.20 4.27
N ALA A 136 2.36 8.98 2.98
CA ALA A 136 3.32 8.31 2.11
C ALA A 136 3.50 9.08 0.80
N GLN A 137 4.72 9.09 0.30
CA GLN A 137 5.02 9.42 -1.09
C GLN A 137 5.09 8.13 -1.88
N LYS A 138 4.27 8.03 -2.93
CA LYS A 138 4.18 6.84 -3.77
C LYS A 138 4.59 7.14 -5.20
N GLU A 139 5.30 6.20 -5.79
CA GLU A 139 5.69 6.18 -7.19
C GLU A 139 5.22 4.88 -7.82
N ILE A 140 4.63 4.96 -9.01
CA ILE A 140 4.21 3.79 -9.77
C ILE A 140 5.06 3.72 -11.03
N THR A 141 5.74 2.60 -11.21
CA THR A 141 6.57 2.33 -12.38
C THR A 141 6.19 1.00 -13.03
N ILE A 142 6.57 0.84 -14.29
CA ILE A 142 6.51 -0.44 -14.98
C ILE A 142 7.94 -0.92 -15.10
N ASP A 143 8.28 -1.94 -14.33
CA ASP A 143 9.64 -2.46 -14.21
C ASP A 143 9.74 -3.81 -14.96
N PHE A 144 10.92 -4.13 -15.48
CA PHE A 144 11.17 -5.47 -16.01
C PHE A 144 11.08 -6.52 -14.90
N VAL A 145 10.57 -7.69 -15.26
CA VAL A 145 10.57 -8.88 -14.40
C VAL A 145 12.01 -9.26 -14.06
N ASN A 146 12.32 -9.39 -12.79
CA ASN A 146 13.60 -9.88 -12.29
C ASN A 146 13.52 -11.35 -11.84
N ASP A 147 14.64 -11.90 -11.40
CA ASP A 147 14.70 -13.33 -11.00
C ASP A 147 13.89 -13.61 -9.73
N GLN A 148 13.75 -12.63 -8.82
CA GLN A 148 12.90 -12.77 -7.62
C GLN A 148 11.43 -12.78 -7.98
N ASP A 149 10.98 -11.95 -8.94
CA ASP A 149 9.62 -11.98 -9.45
C ASP A 149 9.29 -13.34 -10.07
N LYS A 150 10.20 -13.88 -10.90
CA LYS A 150 10.03 -15.20 -11.54
C LYS A 150 9.94 -16.34 -10.52
N ALA A 151 10.68 -16.22 -9.42
CA ALA A 151 10.73 -17.26 -8.39
C ALA A 151 9.51 -17.23 -7.45
N LEU A 152 8.87 -16.06 -7.26
CA LEU A 152 7.91 -15.84 -6.18
C LEU A 152 6.51 -15.42 -6.66
N LEU A 153 6.35 -14.99 -7.92
CA LEU A 153 5.06 -14.66 -8.52
C LEU A 153 4.64 -15.71 -9.53
N ASP A 154 3.35 -16.03 -9.58
CA ASP A 154 2.76 -16.90 -10.59
C ASP A 154 2.55 -16.15 -11.93
N LEU A 155 3.66 -15.67 -12.51
CA LEU A 155 3.66 -14.91 -13.76
C LEU A 155 3.23 -15.79 -14.95
N ASN A 156 2.55 -15.17 -15.93
CA ASN A 156 2.35 -15.83 -17.20
C ASN A 156 3.69 -15.98 -17.94
N PRO A 157 3.88 -17.01 -18.77
CA PRO A 157 5.17 -17.26 -19.44
C PRO A 157 5.66 -16.11 -20.35
N LEU A 158 4.73 -15.25 -20.81
CA LEU A 158 5.02 -14.11 -21.67
C LEU A 158 5.19 -12.79 -20.93
N ASP A 159 4.97 -12.77 -19.62
CA ASP A 159 5.10 -11.56 -18.82
C ASP A 159 6.56 -11.11 -18.77
N ARG A 160 6.79 -9.89 -19.23
CA ARG A 160 8.11 -9.23 -19.24
C ARG A 160 8.21 -8.09 -18.24
N HIS A 161 7.07 -7.65 -17.70
CA HIS A 161 6.99 -6.51 -16.83
C HIS A 161 6.08 -6.81 -15.63
N VAL A 162 6.30 -6.07 -14.56
CA VAL A 162 5.43 -5.95 -13.39
C VAL A 162 5.11 -4.48 -13.16
N VAL A 163 4.01 -4.20 -12.50
CA VAL A 163 3.76 -2.86 -11.96
C VAL A 163 4.37 -2.79 -10.57
N SER A 164 5.30 -1.86 -10.37
CA SER A 164 5.95 -1.60 -9.08
C SER A 164 5.37 -0.35 -8.45
N VAL A 165 4.88 -0.47 -7.21
CA VAL A 165 4.41 0.64 -6.39
C VAL A 165 5.40 0.84 -5.27
N LYS A 166 6.28 1.83 -5.43
CA LYS A 166 7.29 2.21 -4.43
C LYS A 166 6.72 3.25 -3.49
N SER A 167 6.86 3.04 -2.20
CA SER A 167 6.30 3.94 -1.18
C SER A 167 7.32 4.27 -0.12
N HIS A 168 7.51 5.56 0.14
CA HIS A 168 8.21 6.08 1.31
C HIS A 168 7.16 6.54 2.32
N VAL A 169 7.13 5.93 3.50
CA VAL A 169 6.12 6.19 4.53
C VAL A 169 6.71 6.96 5.69
N PHE A 170 5.96 7.96 6.14
CA PHE A 170 6.40 8.95 7.12
C PHE A 170 5.49 8.96 8.34
N LEU A 171 6.10 9.23 9.49
CA LEU A 171 5.42 9.54 10.73
C LEU A 171 4.94 11.01 10.73
N ASN A 172 4.17 11.37 11.74
CA ASN A 172 3.62 12.74 11.89
C ASN A 172 4.69 13.82 12.05
N ASP A 173 5.88 13.45 12.53
CA ASP A 173 7.06 14.34 12.62
C ASP A 173 7.89 14.41 11.32
N ALA A 174 7.35 13.91 10.22
CA ALA A 174 8.00 13.75 8.92
C ALA A 174 9.23 12.82 8.92
N THR A 175 9.41 11.99 9.95
CA THR A 175 10.44 10.95 9.96
C THR A 175 10.02 9.81 9.02
N ILE A 176 10.85 9.48 8.02
CA ILE A 176 10.67 8.28 7.21
C ILE A 176 10.96 7.05 8.08
N PHE A 177 10.04 6.08 8.10
CA PHE A 177 10.22 4.86 8.89
C PHE A 177 10.09 3.57 8.09
N GLN A 178 9.42 3.61 6.93
CA GLN A 178 9.23 2.45 6.07
C GLN A 178 9.46 2.83 4.60
N TYR A 179 10.05 1.91 3.88
CA TYR A 179 10.05 1.86 2.41
C TYR A 179 9.44 0.54 1.97
N THR A 180 8.58 0.59 0.96
CA THR A 180 7.95 -0.58 0.35
C THR A 180 8.12 -0.54 -1.16
N ASP A 181 8.48 -1.67 -1.76
CA ASP A 181 8.33 -1.93 -3.19
C ASP A 181 7.33 -3.09 -3.36
N SER A 182 6.12 -2.75 -3.79
CA SER A 182 5.04 -3.70 -4.02
C SER A 182 4.92 -3.98 -5.52
N ARG A 183 5.28 -5.20 -5.94
CA ARG A 183 5.37 -5.63 -7.33
C ARG A 183 4.18 -6.50 -7.69
N HIS A 184 3.41 -6.07 -8.69
CA HIS A 184 2.13 -6.67 -9.08
C HIS A 184 2.21 -7.28 -10.47
N GLN A 185 1.51 -8.39 -10.69
CA GLN A 185 1.20 -8.85 -12.05
C GLN A 185 0.43 -7.77 -12.80
N VAL A 186 0.79 -7.52 -14.06
CA VAL A 186 0.22 -6.43 -14.87
C VAL A 186 -1.29 -6.60 -15.08
N ASP A 187 -1.76 -7.82 -15.32
CA ASP A 187 -3.17 -8.13 -15.56
C ASP A 187 -4.04 -8.08 -14.29
N LYS A 188 -3.42 -8.05 -13.10
CA LYS A 188 -4.08 -7.96 -11.79
C LYS A 188 -4.04 -6.56 -11.19
N PHE A 189 -3.31 -5.63 -11.81
CA PHE A 189 -3.17 -4.27 -11.32
C PHE A 189 -4.10 -3.32 -12.07
N GLN A 190 -4.87 -2.56 -11.34
CA GLN A 190 -5.67 -1.46 -11.86
C GLN A 190 -5.58 -0.27 -10.91
N PHE A 191 -5.24 0.89 -11.46
CA PHE A 191 -5.29 2.16 -10.76
C PHE A 191 -6.45 2.99 -11.27
N THR A 192 -7.26 3.53 -10.36
CA THR A 192 -8.32 4.47 -10.69
C THR A 192 -8.31 5.60 -9.67
N GLU A 193 -8.28 6.83 -10.14
CA GLU A 193 -8.35 8.02 -9.31
C GLU A 193 -9.56 8.87 -9.70
N PHE A 194 -10.25 9.41 -8.71
CA PHE A 194 -11.29 10.39 -8.95
C PHE A 194 -10.68 11.79 -9.06
N ALA A 195 -10.70 12.36 -10.24
CA ALA A 195 -10.21 13.71 -10.49
C ALA A 195 -11.37 14.71 -10.67
N ARG A 196 -11.35 15.80 -9.90
CA ARG A 196 -12.32 16.91 -10.02
C ARG A 196 -11.64 18.14 -10.59
N ARG A 197 -12.23 18.72 -11.64
CA ARG A 197 -11.74 20.00 -12.17
C ARG A 197 -12.10 21.15 -11.22
N GLN A 198 -11.10 21.77 -10.64
CA GLN A 198 -11.24 23.06 -9.96
C GLN A 198 -11.25 24.17 -11.03
N LYS A 199 -12.38 24.90 -11.14
CA LYS A 199 -12.37 26.14 -11.92
C LYS A 199 -11.70 27.22 -11.07
N ARG A 200 -10.62 27.78 -11.57
CA ARG A 200 -10.03 29.00 -11.03
C ARG A 200 -10.96 30.18 -11.23
#